data_7ae5a5388031a6f3306854adfdc01c84
#
_entry.id   7ae5a5388031a6f3306854adfdc01c84
#
_cell.length_a   1.000
_cell.length_b   1.000
_cell.length_c   1.000
_cell.angle_alpha   90.00
_cell.angle_beta   90.00
_cell.angle_gamma   90.00
#
_symmetry.space_group_name_H-M   'P 1'
#
loop_
_entity.id
_entity.type
_entity.pdbx_description
1 polymer ?
#
loop_
_entity_poly.entity_id
_entity_poly.type
_entity_poly.pdbx_seq_one_letter_code
_entity_poly.pdbx_strand_id
1 'polypeptide(L)'
;MAIGVFGLQVAYRLKRLEVMSADDTHGWFGGGYGGSPIASLSMVDRIDFSNDTGTPLSRGPLSSVRKSLAATGNSNYGWFGGGSGPISTVDRIDFSNDSATATVRGPLSLVRSSLAATGNSNYGWFGGGSPTQAINRIDFSNDSATASIRGPLSSARSQLAATGNSNYGWFGGGSPGLSIVERIDFSNDSPTASPRGNLSVGRGLLAATGNSNYGWFGGGYSPGGTISTAQRIDFSNDSTTATVRGPLSLVRSSLAATGNSNYGWFGGGSTGAPNLSRVDR
;
A
#
# COMPACT_ATOMS: atom_id res chain seq x y z
N MET A 1 21.16 16.32 -22.60
CA MET A 1 21.02 15.91 -21.19
C MET A 1 20.88 14.39 -21.17
N ALA A 2 21.89 13.68 -20.73
CA ALA A 2 21.97 12.22 -20.84
C ALA A 2 21.06 11.56 -19.81
N ILE A 3 20.11 10.76 -20.30
CA ILE A 3 19.31 9.86 -19.45
C ILE A 3 20.25 8.72 -19.07
N GLY A 4 20.69 8.69 -17.80
CA GLY A 4 21.52 7.60 -17.30
C GLY A 4 20.76 6.29 -17.27
N VAL A 5 21.08 5.38 -18.19
CA VAL A 5 20.70 3.98 -18.11
C VAL A 5 21.61 3.33 -17.08
N PHE A 6 21.09 3.11 -15.86
CA PHE A 6 21.84 2.39 -14.84
C PHE A 6 21.88 0.91 -15.18
N GLY A 7 23.10 0.38 -15.32
CA GLY A 7 23.38 -1.01 -15.58
C GLY A 7 22.90 -1.90 -14.45
N LEU A 8 22.02 -2.80 -14.81
CA LEU A 8 21.30 -3.69 -13.96
C LEU A 8 22.03 -5.02 -13.81
N GLN A 9 22.46 -5.34 -12.60
CA GLN A 9 22.56 -6.75 -12.21
C GLN A 9 21.90 -6.92 -10.84
N VAL A 10 20.64 -7.02 -10.86
CA VAL A 10 19.65 -7.72 -10.04
C VAL A 10 18.30 -7.09 -10.32
N ALA A 11 17.74 -7.32 -11.50
CA ALA A 11 16.36 -6.94 -11.79
C ALA A 11 15.42 -7.96 -11.14
N TYR A 12 15.09 -7.77 -9.89
CA TYR A 12 13.98 -8.50 -9.31
C TYR A 12 12.68 -7.91 -9.84
N ARG A 13 11.91 -8.75 -10.49
CA ARG A 13 10.61 -8.41 -11.08
C ARG A 13 9.58 -8.36 -9.96
N LEU A 14 9.26 -7.16 -9.47
CA LEU A 14 8.35 -6.98 -8.34
C LEU A 14 6.93 -6.75 -8.85
N LYS A 15 6.03 -7.65 -8.50
CA LYS A 15 4.59 -7.50 -8.71
C LYS A 15 3.92 -7.36 -7.33
N ARG A 16 3.39 -6.17 -7.07
CA ARG A 16 2.74 -5.73 -5.84
C ARG A 16 3.57 -5.94 -4.55
N LEU A 17 4.31 -4.92 -4.21
CA LEU A 17 4.89 -4.68 -2.89
C LEU A 17 3.92 -3.87 -2.05
N GLU A 18 4.01 -3.98 -0.75
CA GLU A 18 3.31 -3.08 0.16
C GLU A 18 4.35 -2.22 0.89
N VAL A 19 3.96 -0.98 1.21
CA VAL A 19 4.92 0.06 1.58
C VAL A 19 4.50 0.82 2.81
N MET A 20 5.48 1.24 3.56
CA MET A 20 5.34 2.14 4.68
C MET A 20 6.40 3.23 4.65
N SER A 21 6.03 4.40 5.17
CA SER A 21 6.95 5.45 5.56
C SER A 21 6.91 5.55 7.09
N ALA A 22 8.06 5.48 7.72
CA ALA A 22 8.21 5.53 9.16
C ALA A 22 8.47 6.93 9.67
N ASP A 23 9.31 7.60 8.94
CA ASP A 23 9.70 8.97 9.14
C ASP A 23 9.72 9.65 7.76
N ASP A 24 9.99 10.92 7.73
CA ASP A 24 10.11 11.66 6.48
C ASP A 24 11.40 11.29 5.68
N THR A 25 12.16 10.28 6.10
CA THR A 25 13.47 9.94 5.53
C THR A 25 13.51 8.65 4.73
N HIS A 26 12.70 7.64 5.07
CA HIS A 26 12.78 6.31 4.44
C HIS A 26 11.40 5.71 4.15
N GLY A 27 11.37 4.80 3.16
CA GLY A 27 10.21 3.94 2.86
C GLY A 27 10.62 2.48 2.70
N TRP A 28 9.78 1.55 3.17
CA TRP A 28 10.02 0.10 3.09
C TRP A 28 8.98 -0.57 2.19
N PHE A 29 9.46 -1.41 1.28
CA PHE A 29 8.68 -2.23 0.38
C PHE A 29 8.86 -3.70 0.75
N GLY A 30 7.79 -4.42 1.10
CA GLY A 30 7.90 -5.79 1.58
C GLY A 30 7.04 -6.82 0.86
N GLY A 31 7.57 -8.05 0.72
CA GLY A 31 6.92 -9.14 0.04
C GLY A 31 6.81 -8.94 -1.46
N GLY A 32 5.75 -9.48 -2.07
CA GLY A 32 5.52 -9.31 -3.50
C GLY A 32 5.62 -10.59 -4.32
N TYR A 33 5.64 -10.45 -5.65
CA TYR A 33 5.71 -11.57 -6.60
C TYR A 33 6.72 -11.26 -7.70
N GLY A 34 7.76 -12.06 -7.79
CA GLY A 34 8.82 -11.79 -8.74
C GLY A 34 9.96 -12.83 -8.66
N GLY A 35 11.14 -12.42 -9.12
CA GLY A 35 12.32 -13.28 -9.11
C GLY A 35 12.46 -14.17 -10.36
N SER A 36 13.47 -15.03 -10.35
CA SER A 36 13.70 -16.08 -11.35
C SER A 36 14.16 -17.34 -10.62
N PRO A 37 13.32 -18.39 -10.52
CA PRO A 37 11.94 -18.49 -11.05
C PRO A 37 10.97 -17.53 -10.37
N ILE A 38 9.85 -17.20 -11.04
CA ILE A 38 8.84 -16.28 -10.51
C ILE A 38 8.10 -16.92 -9.34
N ALA A 39 8.16 -16.28 -8.15
CA ALA A 39 7.55 -16.79 -6.92
C ALA A 39 7.08 -15.65 -6.01
N SER A 40 6.37 -15.99 -4.91
CA SER A 40 6.13 -15.06 -3.81
C SER A 40 7.44 -14.80 -3.07
N LEU A 41 7.61 -13.58 -2.57
CA LEU A 41 8.85 -13.11 -1.94
C LEU A 41 8.63 -12.77 -0.47
N SER A 42 9.70 -12.88 0.33
CA SER A 42 9.77 -12.34 1.70
C SER A 42 10.70 -11.12 1.79
N MET A 43 11.30 -10.69 0.66
CA MET A 43 12.21 -9.55 0.64
C MET A 43 11.57 -8.29 1.22
N VAL A 44 12.42 -7.50 1.86
CA VAL A 44 12.10 -6.11 2.22
C VAL A 44 13.21 -5.23 1.68
N ASP A 45 12.84 -4.23 0.91
CA ASP A 45 13.74 -3.20 0.39
C ASP A 45 13.42 -1.85 1.01
N ARG A 46 14.46 -1.10 1.37
CA ARG A 46 14.35 0.25 1.90
C ARG A 46 14.86 1.27 0.88
N ILE A 47 14.09 2.32 0.62
CA ILE A 47 14.53 3.50 -0.12
C ILE A 47 14.83 4.63 0.85
N ASP A 48 15.85 5.40 0.52
CA ASP A 48 16.19 6.66 1.19
C ASP A 48 15.60 7.81 0.37
N PHE A 49 14.69 8.57 0.96
CA PHE A 49 14.01 9.68 0.29
C PHE A 49 14.93 10.86 -0.01
N SER A 50 16.07 10.97 0.70
CA SER A 50 17.10 11.97 0.41
C SER A 50 17.97 11.60 -0.80
N ASN A 51 18.00 10.29 -1.15
CA ASN A 51 18.75 9.73 -2.28
C ASN A 51 17.92 8.70 -3.05
N ASP A 52 16.78 9.14 -3.58
CA ASP A 52 15.80 8.29 -4.25
C ASP A 52 16.20 7.86 -5.69
N THR A 53 17.35 8.32 -6.17
CA THR A 53 17.97 7.83 -7.42
C THR A 53 18.87 6.62 -7.20
N GLY A 54 19.18 6.29 -5.94
CA GLY A 54 19.98 5.12 -5.57
C GLY A 54 19.19 3.81 -5.68
N THR A 55 19.91 2.70 -5.70
CA THR A 55 19.30 1.37 -5.61
C THR A 55 18.77 1.15 -4.19
N PRO A 56 17.52 0.68 -4.03
CA PRO A 56 17.00 0.32 -2.71
C PRO A 56 17.89 -0.69 -1.99
N LEU A 57 18.02 -0.53 -0.68
CA LEU A 57 18.82 -1.44 0.15
C LEU A 57 17.95 -2.60 0.63
N SER A 58 18.40 -3.84 0.37
CA SER A 58 17.75 -5.02 0.92
C SER A 58 17.93 -5.09 2.42
N ARG A 59 16.84 -5.41 3.13
CA ARG A 59 16.75 -5.50 4.59
C ARG A 59 16.32 -6.89 5.05
N GLY A 60 16.15 -7.07 6.35
CA GLY A 60 15.69 -8.33 6.92
C GLY A 60 14.33 -8.75 6.36
N PRO A 61 14.15 -10.03 6.00
CA PRO A 61 12.96 -10.48 5.31
C PRO A 61 11.72 -10.51 6.22
N LEU A 62 10.54 -10.59 5.61
CA LEU A 62 9.31 -11.02 6.29
C LEU A 62 9.46 -12.46 6.79
N SER A 63 8.67 -12.85 7.79
CA SER A 63 8.69 -14.20 8.38
C SER A 63 8.37 -15.31 7.38
N SER A 64 7.68 -14.98 6.29
CA SER A 64 7.32 -15.92 5.22
C SER A 64 7.16 -15.21 3.86
N VAL A 65 7.32 -15.98 2.78
CA VAL A 65 7.09 -15.51 1.41
C VAL A 65 5.60 -15.24 1.17
N ARG A 66 5.25 -14.04 0.69
CA ARG A 66 3.85 -13.67 0.41
C ARG A 66 3.72 -12.46 -0.51
N LYS A 67 2.60 -12.41 -1.21
CA LYS A 67 2.19 -11.31 -2.09
C LYS A 67 0.78 -10.84 -1.74
N SER A 68 0.35 -9.71 -2.28
CA SER A 68 -1.03 -9.19 -2.08
C SER A 68 -1.37 -8.95 -0.61
N LEU A 69 -0.38 -8.59 0.18
CA LEU A 69 -0.48 -8.13 1.55
C LEU A 69 -0.73 -6.62 1.57
N ALA A 70 -0.95 -6.04 2.75
CA ALA A 70 -1.00 -4.60 2.96
C ALA A 70 -0.06 -4.18 4.08
N ALA A 71 0.31 -2.91 4.11
CA ALA A 71 1.22 -2.40 5.12
C ALA A 71 0.80 -1.04 5.66
N THR A 72 1.09 -0.82 6.95
CA THR A 72 0.92 0.45 7.65
C THR A 72 1.97 0.54 8.76
N GLY A 73 2.15 1.72 9.34
CA GLY A 73 3.16 1.88 10.37
C GLY A 73 3.09 3.21 11.12
N ASN A 74 4.02 3.36 12.06
CA ASN A 74 4.32 4.60 12.73
C ASN A 74 5.80 4.94 12.59
N SER A 75 6.32 5.91 13.34
CA SER A 75 7.72 6.35 13.26
C SER A 75 8.76 5.28 13.62
N ASN A 76 8.38 4.22 14.35
CA ASN A 76 9.32 3.24 14.88
C ASN A 76 9.20 1.87 14.24
N TYR A 77 8.01 1.52 13.78
CA TYR A 77 7.68 0.17 13.33
C TYR A 77 6.79 0.17 12.10
N GLY A 78 6.92 -0.90 11.33
CA GLY A 78 6.08 -1.20 10.21
C GLY A 78 5.38 -2.55 10.32
N TRP A 79 4.07 -2.60 10.04
CA TRP A 79 3.26 -3.82 10.08
C TRP A 79 2.80 -4.23 8.69
N PHE A 80 3.13 -5.45 8.30
CA PHE A 80 2.74 -6.10 7.05
C PHE A 80 1.71 -7.18 7.33
N GLY A 81 0.47 -7.04 6.86
CA GLY A 81 -0.63 -7.91 7.20
C GLY A 81 -1.30 -8.61 6.03
N GLY A 82 -1.74 -9.86 6.24
CA GLY A 82 -2.43 -10.67 5.25
C GLY A 82 -1.54 -11.14 4.11
N GLY A 83 -2.14 -11.51 3.00
CA GLY A 83 -1.45 -11.93 1.78
C GLY A 83 -2.05 -13.16 1.11
N SER A 84 -1.49 -13.54 -0.03
CA SER A 84 -1.91 -14.72 -0.80
C SER A 84 -1.56 -16.02 -0.12
N GLY A 85 -2.42 -17.00 -0.32
CA GLY A 85 -2.44 -18.28 0.40
C GLY A 85 -3.40 -18.21 1.58
N PRO A 86 -4.56 -17.53 1.44
CA PRO A 86 -5.07 -16.48 2.31
C PRO A 86 -4.61 -16.68 3.74
N ILE A 87 -3.88 -15.73 4.26
CA ILE A 87 -3.32 -15.77 5.60
C ILE A 87 -3.75 -14.55 6.43
N SER A 88 -3.71 -14.70 7.75
CA SER A 88 -3.98 -13.62 8.71
C SER A 88 -2.72 -13.07 9.37
N THR A 89 -1.55 -13.63 9.07
CA THR A 89 -0.26 -13.26 9.67
C THR A 89 -0.01 -11.76 9.53
N VAL A 90 0.48 -11.17 10.60
CA VAL A 90 1.03 -9.81 10.63
C VAL A 90 2.49 -9.91 11.07
N ASP A 91 3.39 -9.34 10.27
CA ASP A 91 4.80 -9.16 10.59
C ASP A 91 5.07 -7.72 10.97
N ARG A 92 5.93 -7.53 11.98
CA ARG A 92 6.43 -6.21 12.36
C ARG A 92 7.92 -6.08 12.06
N ILE A 93 8.30 -5.02 11.38
CA ILE A 93 9.69 -4.57 11.21
C ILE A 93 9.96 -3.50 12.26
N ASP A 94 11.10 -3.61 12.91
CA ASP A 94 11.68 -2.55 13.76
C ASP A 94 12.62 -1.72 12.89
N PHE A 95 12.31 -0.43 12.71
CA PHE A 95 13.10 0.44 11.85
C PHE A 95 14.48 0.77 12.41
N SER A 96 14.65 0.66 13.74
CA SER A 96 15.96 0.78 14.38
C SER A 96 16.86 -0.43 14.14
N ASN A 97 16.27 -1.57 13.78
CA ASN A 97 16.97 -2.82 13.46
C ASN A 97 16.33 -3.55 12.27
N ASP A 98 16.18 -2.86 11.14
CA ASP A 98 15.52 -3.37 9.95
C ASP A 98 16.31 -4.43 9.16
N SER A 99 17.50 -4.80 9.65
CA SER A 99 18.29 -5.92 9.13
C SER A 99 17.85 -7.28 9.70
N ALA A 100 17.11 -7.29 10.80
CA ALA A 100 16.57 -8.49 11.39
C ALA A 100 15.33 -8.99 10.62
N THR A 101 15.08 -10.31 10.65
CA THR A 101 13.82 -10.90 10.18
C THR A 101 12.64 -10.27 10.92
N ALA A 102 11.60 -9.90 10.21
CA ALA A 102 10.40 -9.32 10.78
C ALA A 102 9.76 -10.25 11.82
N THR A 103 9.30 -9.69 12.94
CA THR A 103 8.72 -10.44 14.04
C THR A 103 7.22 -10.65 13.82
N VAL A 104 6.75 -11.90 13.89
CA VAL A 104 5.31 -12.21 13.84
C VAL A 104 4.60 -11.61 15.05
N ARG A 105 3.46 -10.96 14.79
CA ARG A 105 2.59 -10.33 15.78
C ARG A 105 1.18 -10.94 15.76
N GLY A 106 0.28 -10.38 16.57
CA GLY A 106 -1.12 -10.81 16.61
C GLY A 106 -1.77 -10.75 15.23
N PRO A 107 -2.50 -11.80 14.81
CA PRO A 107 -3.02 -11.90 13.45
C PRO A 107 -4.17 -10.93 13.17
N LEU A 108 -4.47 -10.70 11.91
CA LEU A 108 -5.78 -10.18 11.50
C LEU A 108 -6.88 -11.17 11.94
N SER A 109 -8.09 -10.68 12.22
CA SER A 109 -9.19 -11.54 12.65
C SER A 109 -9.69 -12.49 11.56
N LEU A 110 -9.34 -12.24 10.30
CA LEU A 110 -9.73 -13.04 9.13
C LEU A 110 -8.55 -13.21 8.18
N VAL A 111 -8.46 -14.40 7.57
CA VAL A 111 -7.53 -14.68 6.46
C VAL A 111 -7.99 -13.95 5.21
N ARG A 112 -7.10 -13.18 4.57
CA ARG A 112 -7.44 -12.40 3.37
C ARG A 112 -6.24 -11.92 2.58
N SER A 113 -6.47 -11.66 1.30
CA SER A 113 -5.47 -11.12 0.38
C SER A 113 -6.01 -9.93 -0.40
N SER A 114 -5.14 -9.18 -1.05
CA SER A 114 -5.51 -8.02 -1.88
C SER A 114 -6.29 -6.95 -1.11
N LEU A 115 -5.95 -6.78 0.15
CA LEU A 115 -6.46 -5.77 1.07
C LEU A 115 -5.64 -4.48 0.93
N ALA A 116 -6.09 -3.41 1.60
CA ALA A 116 -5.35 -2.17 1.73
C ALA A 116 -5.20 -1.79 3.20
N ALA A 117 -4.23 -0.95 3.54
CA ALA A 117 -4.05 -0.46 4.89
C ALA A 117 -3.74 1.02 4.94
N THR A 118 -4.12 1.64 6.05
CA THR A 118 -3.81 3.01 6.41
C THR A 118 -3.68 3.09 7.93
N GLY A 119 -3.19 4.19 8.47
CA GLY A 119 -3.01 4.29 9.92
C GLY A 119 -2.67 5.69 10.39
N ASN A 120 -2.52 5.80 11.71
CA ASN A 120 -1.94 6.94 12.39
C ASN A 120 -0.82 6.48 13.33
N SER A 121 -0.34 7.33 14.22
CA SER A 121 0.76 6.99 15.15
C SER A 121 0.44 5.84 16.11
N ASN A 122 -0.85 5.57 16.40
CA ASN A 122 -1.26 4.62 17.44
C ASN A 122 -1.89 3.34 16.89
N TYR A 123 -2.49 3.40 15.71
CA TYR A 123 -3.30 2.31 15.16
C TYR A 123 -3.08 2.13 13.65
N GLY A 124 -3.22 0.88 13.21
CA GLY A 124 -3.26 0.52 11.79
C GLY A 124 -4.59 -0.12 11.42
N TRP A 125 -5.21 0.32 10.33
CA TRP A 125 -6.46 -0.23 9.80
C TRP A 125 -6.20 -0.96 8.49
N PHE A 126 -6.57 -2.24 8.47
CA PHE A 126 -6.49 -3.13 7.32
C PHE A 126 -7.90 -3.36 6.79
N GLY A 127 -8.20 -2.90 5.58
CA GLY A 127 -9.57 -2.88 5.03
C GLY A 127 -9.74 -3.65 3.74
N GLY A 128 -10.92 -4.25 3.56
CA GLY A 128 -11.28 -5.02 2.37
C GLY A 128 -10.42 -6.26 2.17
N GLY A 129 -10.19 -6.60 0.90
CA GLY A 129 -9.54 -7.85 0.50
C GLY A 129 -10.55 -8.96 0.23
N SER A 130 -10.13 -10.01 -0.51
CA SER A 130 -10.99 -11.14 -0.77
C SER A 130 -11.00 -12.09 0.45
N PRO A 131 -12.18 -12.55 0.90
CA PRO A 131 -13.52 -12.34 0.34
C PRO A 131 -14.39 -11.30 1.09
N THR A 132 -13.84 -10.32 1.78
CA THR A 132 -14.57 -9.55 2.81
C THR A 132 -14.52 -8.03 2.62
N GLN A 133 -15.51 -7.35 3.22
CA GLN A 133 -15.54 -5.89 3.42
C GLN A 133 -15.01 -5.46 4.79
N ALA A 134 -14.60 -6.40 5.65
CA ALA A 134 -14.18 -6.12 7.01
C ALA A 134 -12.99 -5.15 7.08
N ILE A 135 -12.98 -4.33 8.12
CA ILE A 135 -11.81 -3.56 8.54
C ILE A 135 -11.34 -4.11 9.87
N ASN A 136 -10.04 -4.40 9.98
CA ASN A 136 -9.38 -4.77 11.21
C ASN A 136 -8.48 -3.64 11.70
N ARG A 137 -8.50 -3.35 12.99
CA ARG A 137 -7.59 -2.40 13.63
C ARG A 137 -6.57 -3.12 14.50
N ILE A 138 -5.29 -2.83 14.26
CA ILE A 138 -4.19 -3.20 15.14
C ILE A 138 -3.92 -2.02 16.08
N ASP A 139 -3.83 -2.31 17.38
CA ASP A 139 -3.30 -1.37 18.37
C ASP A 139 -1.79 -1.54 18.43
N PHE A 140 -1.03 -0.51 18.06
CA PHE A 140 0.43 -0.57 18.03
C PHE A 140 1.07 -0.69 19.42
N SER A 141 0.35 -0.29 20.48
CA SER A 141 0.78 -0.48 21.86
C SER A 141 0.58 -1.92 22.37
N ASN A 142 -0.32 -2.68 21.72
CA ASN A 142 -0.62 -4.07 22.04
C ASN A 142 -0.77 -4.91 20.76
N ASP A 143 0.25 -4.92 19.93
CA ASP A 143 0.27 -5.60 18.64
C ASP A 143 0.41 -7.11 18.69
N SER A 144 0.50 -7.69 19.89
CA SER A 144 0.46 -9.14 20.11
C SER A 144 -0.97 -9.71 20.15
N ALA A 145 -1.97 -8.86 20.35
CA ALA A 145 -3.37 -9.24 20.33
C ALA A 145 -3.88 -9.41 18.88
N THR A 146 -4.89 -10.28 18.70
CA THR A 146 -5.63 -10.36 17.42
C THR A 146 -6.26 -9.00 17.10
N ALA A 147 -6.12 -8.55 15.85
CA ALA A 147 -6.67 -7.29 15.40
C ALA A 147 -8.18 -7.21 15.59
N SER A 148 -8.68 -6.10 16.13
CA SER A 148 -10.09 -5.88 16.40
C SER A 148 -10.88 -5.60 15.13
N ILE A 149 -12.05 -6.22 14.97
CA ILE A 149 -12.99 -5.87 13.89
C ILE A 149 -13.58 -4.50 14.16
N ARG A 150 -13.64 -3.66 13.11
CA ARG A 150 -14.24 -2.32 13.10
C ARG A 150 -15.34 -2.20 12.06
N GLY A 151 -15.95 -1.04 11.93
CA GLY A 151 -16.98 -0.78 10.93
C GLY A 151 -16.49 -1.12 9.52
N PRO A 152 -17.30 -1.85 8.73
CA PRO A 152 -16.85 -2.36 7.44
C PRO A 152 -16.80 -1.28 6.35
N LEU A 153 -16.20 -1.58 5.20
CA LEU A 153 -16.50 -0.91 3.94
C LEU A 153 -17.98 -1.17 3.56
N SER A 154 -18.58 -0.32 2.74
CA SER A 154 -19.97 -0.49 2.30
C SER A 154 -20.20 -1.75 1.47
N SER A 155 -19.14 -2.26 0.83
CA SER A 155 -19.19 -3.50 0.04
C SER A 155 -17.86 -4.24 0.07
N ALA A 156 -17.94 -5.58 -0.11
CA ALA A 156 -16.75 -6.41 -0.24
C ALA A 156 -16.01 -6.07 -1.56
N ARG A 157 -14.74 -5.75 -1.46
CA ARG A 157 -13.88 -5.46 -2.61
C ARG A 157 -12.41 -5.74 -2.30
N SER A 158 -11.69 -6.15 -3.32
CA SER A 158 -10.27 -6.45 -3.26
C SER A 158 -9.48 -5.56 -4.23
N GLN A 159 -8.14 -5.61 -4.18
CA GLN A 159 -7.28 -4.84 -5.09
C GLN A 159 -7.49 -3.32 -5.01
N LEU A 160 -7.98 -2.84 -3.88
CA LEU A 160 -8.13 -1.44 -3.54
C LEU A 160 -6.81 -0.87 -3.01
N ALA A 161 -6.73 0.44 -2.87
CA ALA A 161 -5.62 1.13 -2.20
C ALA A 161 -6.15 2.02 -1.09
N ALA A 162 -5.29 2.36 -0.14
CA ALA A 162 -5.66 3.26 0.95
C ALA A 162 -4.57 4.30 1.22
N THR A 163 -5.01 5.45 1.69
CA THR A 163 -4.19 6.57 2.15
C THR A 163 -4.88 7.23 3.32
N GLY A 164 -4.21 8.12 4.03
CA GLY A 164 -4.82 8.79 5.19
C GLY A 164 -4.00 9.95 5.71
N ASN A 165 -4.56 10.58 6.73
CA ASN A 165 -3.87 11.54 7.60
C ASN A 165 -4.01 11.09 9.07
N SER A 166 -3.71 11.96 10.04
CA SER A 166 -3.80 11.62 11.46
C SER A 166 -5.22 11.25 11.94
N ASN A 167 -6.27 11.73 11.25
CA ASN A 167 -7.66 11.63 11.71
C ASN A 167 -8.52 10.67 10.89
N TYR A 168 -8.19 10.47 9.63
CA TYR A 168 -9.04 9.76 8.68
C TYR A 168 -8.22 8.84 7.77
N GLY A 169 -8.88 7.75 7.34
CA GLY A 169 -8.36 6.86 6.30
C GLY A 169 -9.31 6.76 5.12
N TRP A 170 -8.79 6.83 3.90
CA TRP A 170 -9.56 6.72 2.64
C TRP A 170 -9.18 5.44 1.91
N PHE A 171 -10.18 4.63 1.60
CA PHE A 171 -10.07 3.41 0.82
C PHE A 171 -10.66 3.65 -0.57
N GLY A 172 -9.85 3.53 -1.62
CA GLY A 172 -10.25 3.88 -2.99
C GLY A 172 -10.08 2.78 -4.01
N GLY A 173 -10.99 2.75 -4.99
CA GLY A 173 -10.96 1.78 -6.08
C GLY A 173 -11.29 0.35 -5.65
N GLY A 174 -10.80 -0.60 -6.42
CA GLY A 174 -10.94 -2.03 -6.19
C GLY A 174 -11.53 -2.79 -7.36
N SER A 175 -11.43 -4.13 -7.32
CA SER A 175 -12.05 -5.03 -8.30
C SER A 175 -13.57 -5.10 -8.05
N PRO A 176 -14.39 -5.12 -9.11
CA PRO A 176 -14.10 -5.28 -10.53
C PRO A 176 -13.89 -3.96 -11.34
N GLY A 177 -13.14 -3.02 -10.85
CA GLY A 177 -12.92 -1.73 -11.54
C GLY A 177 -13.79 -0.62 -10.99
N LEU A 178 -13.87 -0.54 -9.65
CA LEU A 178 -14.69 0.45 -8.95
C LEU A 178 -13.97 1.81 -8.86
N SER A 179 -14.77 2.90 -8.88
CA SER A 179 -14.30 4.26 -8.62
C SER A 179 -14.56 4.73 -7.19
N ILE A 180 -15.26 3.95 -6.40
CA ILE A 180 -15.70 4.28 -5.04
C ILE A 180 -14.51 4.65 -4.17
N VAL A 181 -14.66 5.75 -3.40
CA VAL A 181 -13.79 6.12 -2.30
C VAL A 181 -14.64 6.21 -1.03
N GLU A 182 -14.18 5.60 0.03
CA GLU A 182 -14.84 5.62 1.34
C GLU A 182 -13.86 6.05 2.41
N ARG A 183 -14.37 6.80 3.39
CA ARG A 183 -13.58 7.32 4.51
C ARG A 183 -13.99 6.66 5.83
N ILE A 184 -13.02 6.28 6.63
CA ILE A 184 -13.20 5.96 8.05
C ILE A 184 -12.71 7.12 8.92
N ASP A 185 -13.40 7.36 10.02
CA ASP A 185 -12.98 8.28 11.06
C ASP A 185 -12.23 7.48 12.13
N PHE A 186 -10.96 7.81 12.37
CA PHE A 186 -10.13 7.08 13.33
C PHE A 186 -10.57 7.29 14.78
N SER A 187 -11.28 8.39 15.08
CA SER A 187 -11.86 8.65 16.41
C SER A 187 -13.16 7.87 16.64
N ASN A 188 -13.86 7.50 15.56
CA ASN A 188 -15.10 6.72 15.59
C ASN A 188 -15.13 5.70 14.46
N ASP A 189 -14.34 4.64 14.57
CA ASP A 189 -14.15 3.63 13.52
C ASP A 189 -15.16 2.46 13.57
N SER A 190 -16.23 2.58 14.36
CA SER A 190 -17.27 1.56 14.50
C SER A 190 -18.35 1.60 13.41
N PRO A 191 -18.75 2.77 12.86
CA PRO A 191 -19.71 2.83 11.76
C PRO A 191 -19.11 2.30 10.44
N THR A 192 -20.00 1.92 9.51
CA THR A 192 -19.63 1.65 8.12
C THR A 192 -18.92 2.86 7.52
N ALA A 193 -17.87 2.62 6.75
CA ALA A 193 -17.11 3.66 6.08
C ALA A 193 -18.02 4.56 5.22
N SER A 194 -17.81 5.88 5.31
CA SER A 194 -18.66 6.88 4.66
C SER A 194 -18.23 7.10 3.21
N PRO A 195 -19.16 7.05 2.22
CA PRO A 195 -18.85 7.39 0.84
C PRO A 195 -18.31 8.81 0.70
N ARG A 196 -17.33 9.00 -0.19
CA ARG A 196 -16.72 10.28 -0.56
C ARG A 196 -16.71 10.45 -2.08
N GLY A 197 -16.12 11.55 -2.55
CA GLY A 197 -15.98 11.79 -3.98
C GLY A 197 -15.17 10.68 -4.66
N ASN A 198 -15.69 10.16 -5.76
CA ASN A 198 -15.12 9.02 -6.47
C ASN A 198 -13.78 9.33 -7.15
N LEU A 199 -13.02 8.30 -7.48
CA LEU A 199 -12.00 8.40 -8.53
C LEU A 199 -12.67 8.72 -9.87
N SER A 200 -12.01 9.48 -10.75
CA SER A 200 -12.57 9.79 -12.06
C SER A 200 -12.64 8.58 -12.99
N VAL A 201 -11.86 7.54 -12.72
CA VAL A 201 -11.86 6.28 -13.47
C VAL A 201 -11.83 5.12 -12.47
N GLY A 202 -12.77 4.20 -12.61
CA GLY A 202 -12.84 2.97 -11.81
C GLY A 202 -11.70 2.01 -12.15
N ARG A 203 -11.01 1.49 -11.13
CA ARG A 203 -9.84 0.64 -11.30
C ARG A 203 -9.48 -0.16 -10.05
N GLY A 204 -8.90 -1.34 -10.26
CA GLY A 204 -8.24 -2.13 -9.23
C GLY A 204 -6.72 -2.16 -9.43
N LEU A 205 -5.99 -2.85 -8.54
CA LEU A 205 -4.53 -3.00 -8.62
C LEU A 205 -3.76 -1.67 -8.68
N LEU A 206 -4.33 -0.63 -8.10
CA LEU A 206 -3.74 0.69 -7.97
C LEU A 206 -2.93 0.78 -6.67
N ALA A 207 -2.13 1.83 -6.53
CA ALA A 207 -1.46 2.18 -5.28
C ALA A 207 -1.87 3.57 -4.80
N ALA A 208 -1.68 3.83 -3.52
CA ALA A 208 -1.95 5.15 -2.96
C ALA A 208 -0.88 5.57 -1.95
N THR A 209 -0.65 6.87 -1.88
CA THR A 209 0.19 7.55 -0.90
C THR A 209 -0.43 8.89 -0.56
N GLY A 210 0.06 9.57 0.45
CA GLY A 210 -0.48 10.87 0.85
C GLY A 210 0.38 11.60 1.85
N ASN A 211 -0.06 12.82 2.15
CA ASN A 211 0.43 13.62 3.25
C ASN A 211 -0.75 14.10 4.13
N SER A 212 -0.52 15.07 5.00
CA SER A 212 -1.59 15.59 5.89
C SER A 212 -2.80 16.17 5.15
N ASN A 213 -2.62 16.67 3.92
CA ASN A 213 -3.65 17.43 3.20
C ASN A 213 -4.24 16.69 2.00
N TYR A 214 -3.50 15.78 1.39
CA TYR A 214 -3.85 15.16 0.13
C TYR A 214 -3.55 13.67 0.09
N GLY A 215 -4.40 12.93 -0.64
CA GLY A 215 -4.16 11.54 -1.01
C GLY A 215 -4.03 11.40 -2.53
N TRP A 216 -3.03 10.64 -2.99
CA TRP A 216 -2.81 10.34 -4.40
C TRP A 216 -3.04 8.86 -4.66
N PHE A 217 -3.79 8.58 -5.73
CA PHE A 217 -4.06 7.24 -6.23
C PHE A 217 -3.44 7.12 -7.63
N GLY A 218 -2.50 6.21 -7.81
CA GLY A 218 -1.73 6.09 -9.05
C GLY A 218 -1.81 4.73 -9.72
N GLY A 219 -1.77 4.72 -11.06
CA GLY A 219 -1.78 3.51 -11.87
C GLY A 219 -3.03 2.66 -11.71
N GLY A 220 -2.90 1.36 -11.95
CA GLY A 220 -3.97 0.38 -11.79
C GLY A 220 -4.47 -0.19 -13.10
N TYR A 221 -5.47 -1.09 -13.00
CA TYR A 221 -6.16 -1.73 -14.11
C TYR A 221 -7.62 -1.32 -14.14
N SER A 222 -8.04 -0.69 -15.22
CA SER A 222 -9.42 -0.29 -15.52
C SER A 222 -10.04 -1.25 -16.54
N PRO A 223 -11.36 -1.18 -16.81
CA PRO A 223 -11.97 -1.96 -17.88
C PRO A 223 -11.34 -1.76 -19.28
N GLY A 224 -10.71 -0.59 -19.50
CA GLY A 224 -9.98 -0.28 -20.74
C GLY A 224 -8.52 -0.71 -20.75
N GLY A 225 -8.02 -1.35 -19.70
CA GLY A 225 -6.63 -1.81 -19.57
C GLY A 225 -5.84 -1.10 -18.47
N THR A 226 -4.53 -1.35 -18.47
CA THR A 226 -3.60 -0.74 -17.50
C THR A 226 -3.41 0.75 -17.79
N ILE A 227 -3.42 1.58 -16.77
CA ILE A 227 -3.34 3.04 -16.89
C ILE A 227 -2.17 3.62 -16.11
N SER A 228 -1.74 4.84 -16.49
CA SER A 228 -0.71 5.62 -15.78
C SER A 228 -1.28 6.77 -14.96
N THR A 229 -2.59 7.01 -15.02
CA THR A 229 -3.24 8.16 -14.37
C THR A 229 -2.98 8.20 -12.87
N ALA A 230 -2.49 9.33 -12.37
CA ALA A 230 -2.48 9.67 -10.96
C ALA A 230 -3.58 10.70 -10.66
N GLN A 231 -4.31 10.48 -9.57
CA GLN A 231 -5.42 11.34 -9.14
C GLN A 231 -5.21 11.74 -7.69
N ARG A 232 -5.64 12.96 -7.36
CA ARG A 232 -5.51 13.53 -6.02
C ARG A 232 -6.88 13.79 -5.40
N ILE A 233 -7.04 13.36 -4.17
CA ILE A 233 -8.12 13.76 -3.28
C ILE A 233 -7.60 14.88 -2.39
N ASP A 234 -8.39 15.95 -2.26
CA ASP A 234 -8.18 16.99 -1.25
C ASP A 234 -8.92 16.57 0.02
N PHE A 235 -8.20 16.37 1.11
CA PHE A 235 -8.81 15.90 2.36
C PHE A 235 -9.71 16.95 3.03
N SER A 236 -9.51 18.24 2.72
CA SER A 236 -10.39 19.31 3.17
C SER A 236 -11.71 19.38 2.39
N ASN A 237 -11.75 18.80 1.20
CA ASN A 237 -12.93 18.75 0.33
C ASN A 237 -13.06 17.38 -0.37
N ASP A 238 -13.14 16.33 0.43
CA ASP A 238 -13.14 14.93 -0.02
C ASP A 238 -14.48 14.44 -0.60
N SER A 239 -15.48 15.31 -0.69
CA SER A 239 -16.77 15.02 -1.32
C SER A 239 -16.75 15.21 -2.85
N THR A 240 -15.74 15.87 -3.38
CA THR A 240 -15.59 16.08 -4.83
C THR A 240 -14.85 14.92 -5.49
N THR A 241 -15.12 14.68 -6.78
CA THR A 241 -14.39 13.70 -7.58
C THR A 241 -12.88 14.01 -7.57
N ALA A 242 -12.06 12.97 -7.40
CA ALA A 242 -10.61 13.09 -7.38
C ALA A 242 -10.09 13.77 -8.66
N THR A 243 -9.23 14.77 -8.49
CA THR A 243 -8.67 15.54 -9.58
C THR A 243 -7.52 14.80 -10.25
N VAL A 244 -7.57 14.66 -11.58
CA VAL A 244 -6.44 14.11 -12.34
C VAL A 244 -5.22 15.02 -12.22
N ARG A 245 -4.07 14.42 -11.97
CA ARG A 245 -2.75 15.06 -11.94
C ARG A 245 -1.86 14.43 -13.01
N GLY A 246 -0.57 14.72 -12.98
CA GLY A 246 0.36 14.16 -13.96
C GLY A 246 0.36 12.62 -13.95
N PRO A 247 0.58 11.97 -15.11
CA PRO A 247 0.65 10.52 -15.18
C PRO A 247 1.94 9.97 -14.57
N LEU A 248 1.93 8.71 -14.17
CA LEU A 248 3.15 7.93 -13.98
C LEU A 248 3.89 7.82 -15.32
N SER A 249 5.20 7.60 -15.29
CA SER A 249 6.04 7.49 -16.49
C SER A 249 5.65 6.35 -17.43
N LEU A 250 4.96 5.32 -16.92
CA LEU A 250 4.43 4.17 -17.66
C LEU A 250 3.07 3.77 -17.15
N VAL A 251 2.23 3.21 -18.05
CA VAL A 251 1.02 2.47 -17.66
C VAL A 251 1.43 1.25 -16.84
N ARG A 252 0.88 1.08 -15.63
CA ARG A 252 1.21 -0.08 -14.78
C ARG A 252 0.18 -0.34 -13.69
N SER A 253 0.02 -1.61 -13.36
CA SER A 253 -0.85 -2.10 -12.29
C SER A 253 -0.03 -2.92 -11.29
N SER A 254 -0.65 -3.29 -10.17
CA SER A 254 0.00 -4.08 -9.11
C SER A 254 1.28 -3.43 -8.57
N LEU A 255 1.28 -2.11 -8.49
CA LEU A 255 2.36 -1.29 -7.94
C LEU A 255 2.09 -1.03 -6.45
N ALA A 256 3.10 -0.52 -5.76
CA ALA A 256 3.01 -0.04 -4.40
C ALA A 256 3.39 1.44 -4.32
N ALA A 257 3.05 2.11 -3.24
CA ALA A 257 3.43 3.50 -3.06
C ALA A 257 3.77 3.81 -1.60
N THR A 258 4.70 4.74 -1.43
CA THR A 258 5.09 5.33 -0.15
C THR A 258 5.21 6.83 -0.32
N GLY A 259 5.38 7.54 0.78
CA GLY A 259 5.57 8.98 0.71
C GLY A 259 6.05 9.56 2.02
N ASN A 260 6.43 10.83 1.92
CA ASN A 260 6.66 11.69 3.07
C ASN A 260 5.76 12.94 2.98
N SER A 261 6.01 13.93 3.80
CA SER A 261 5.26 15.19 3.81
C SER A 261 5.27 15.93 2.46
N ASN A 262 6.32 15.74 1.63
CA ASN A 262 6.56 16.51 0.42
C ASN A 262 6.34 15.73 -0.87
N TYR A 263 6.63 14.44 -0.88
CA TYR A 263 6.66 13.61 -2.09
C TYR A 263 5.99 12.26 -1.89
N GLY A 264 5.52 11.68 -3.01
CA GLY A 264 5.03 10.32 -3.09
C GLY A 264 5.82 9.51 -4.12
N TRP A 265 6.17 8.28 -3.77
CA TRP A 265 6.89 7.35 -4.64
C TRP A 265 6.01 6.16 -4.98
N PHE A 266 5.89 5.88 -6.29
CA PHE A 266 5.17 4.74 -6.82
C PHE A 266 6.18 3.75 -7.40
N GLY A 267 6.26 2.55 -6.81
CA GLY A 267 7.29 1.56 -7.11
C GLY A 267 6.74 0.26 -7.69
N GLY A 268 7.53 -0.39 -8.55
CA GLY A 268 7.23 -1.71 -9.10
C GLY A 268 6.05 -1.74 -10.04
N GLY A 269 5.34 -2.89 -10.02
CA GLY A 269 4.17 -3.13 -10.87
C GLY A 269 4.47 -3.84 -12.18
N SER A 270 3.46 -3.91 -13.05
CA SER A 270 3.53 -4.59 -14.34
C SER A 270 2.79 -3.80 -15.42
N THR A 271 3.32 -3.80 -16.62
CA THR A 271 2.67 -3.29 -17.85
C THR A 271 1.90 -4.37 -18.62
N GLY A 272 1.83 -5.59 -18.06
CA GLY A 272 1.31 -6.81 -18.70
C GLY A 272 2.34 -7.94 -18.66
N ALA A 273 3.57 -7.70 -19.06
CA ALA A 273 4.79 -8.50 -18.85
C ALA A 273 5.97 -7.71 -19.45
N PRO A 274 7.15 -7.65 -18.85
CA PRO A 274 7.57 -8.18 -17.55
C PRO A 274 7.21 -7.26 -16.36
N ASN A 275 7.50 -7.72 -15.13
CA ASN A 275 7.42 -6.89 -13.92
C ASN A 275 8.51 -5.81 -13.94
N LEU A 276 8.24 -4.69 -13.32
CA LEU A 276 9.11 -3.52 -13.33
C LEU A 276 9.81 -3.33 -11.97
N SER A 277 11.05 -2.83 -12.01
CA SER A 277 11.79 -2.35 -10.83
C SER A 277 11.81 -0.82 -10.73
N ARG A 278 10.96 -0.14 -11.52
CA ARG A 278 10.91 1.32 -11.63
C ARG A 278 10.21 1.95 -10.45
N VAL A 279 10.72 3.12 -10.03
CA VAL A 279 10.09 4.02 -9.06
C VAL A 279 9.87 5.37 -9.75
N ASP A 280 8.66 5.94 -9.64
CA ASP A 280 8.30 7.31 -10.03
C ASP A 280 8.05 8.13 -8.76
N ARG A 281 8.51 9.38 -8.76
CA ARG A 281 8.25 10.37 -7.71
C ARG A 281 7.29 11.43 -8.22
#